data_614d7c3a6df9c1b8c92fae9b86df87e4
#
_entry.id   614d7c3a6df9c1b8c92fae9b86df87e4
#
_cell.length_a   1.000
_cell.length_b   1.000
_cell.length_c   1.000
_cell.angle_alpha   90.00
_cell.angle_beta   90.00
_cell.angle_gamma   90.00
#
_symmetry.space_group_name_H-M   'P 1'
#
loop_
_entity.id
_entity.type
_entity.pdbx_description
1 polymer ?
#
loop_
_entity_poly.entity_id
_entity_poly.type
_entity_poly.pdbx_seq_one_letter_code
_entity_poly.pdbx_strand_id
1 'polypeptide(L)'
;MRTALTIAGSDSGGGAGIQADLKTFAAFGVYGTTVITAVTAQNTERVFETFALPAGLVAAQIDAVASDIEVHAVKTGMLADAAIIEVIAAAVPRWRLPRLVVDPVMVAKSGDRLMASGAVAALKARLLPLADVVTPNRPEAEALADMPVANAEDARTAARRIHALGPKAIVIKGGHFDGDVITNLLFDGETFHEFSTPRILSRHTHGTGCTFASAMAALLAGGTGVADAARQATDYVAGAVAHGLPLGHGHGPVDHFWRGAPSADERA
;
A
#
# COMPACT_ATOMS: atom_id res chain seq x y z
N MET A 1 15.44 -5.12 16.91
CA MET A 1 14.04 -4.86 16.50
C MET A 1 14.03 -4.68 14.98
N ARG A 2 13.05 -5.18 14.25
CA ARG A 2 12.92 -4.93 12.81
C ARG A 2 12.32 -3.55 12.57
N THR A 3 12.71 -2.90 11.49
CA THR A 3 12.29 -1.53 11.12
C THR A 3 11.73 -1.53 9.71
N ALA A 4 10.72 -0.70 9.47
CA ALA A 4 10.20 -0.46 8.12
C ALA A 4 10.05 1.05 7.87
N LEU A 5 10.36 1.48 6.65
CA LEU A 5 10.18 2.85 6.21
C LEU A 5 8.94 2.97 5.35
N THR A 6 7.99 3.83 5.72
CA THR A 6 6.94 4.23 4.80
C THR A 6 7.27 5.58 4.15
N ILE A 7 7.08 5.65 2.84
CA ILE A 7 7.22 6.86 2.01
C ILE A 7 5.86 7.11 1.39
N ALA A 8 5.05 7.97 2.00
CA ALA A 8 3.67 8.17 1.57
C ALA A 8 3.08 9.52 2.04
N GLY A 9 1.88 9.81 1.58
CA GLY A 9 1.10 10.95 2.07
C GLY A 9 0.58 10.74 3.49
N SER A 10 0.31 11.84 4.18
CA SER A 10 -0.29 11.89 5.51
C SER A 10 -1.79 12.10 5.40
N ASP A 11 -2.59 11.17 5.94
CA ASP A 11 -4.04 11.26 6.06
C ASP A 11 -4.43 11.84 7.44
N SER A 12 -4.99 13.06 7.46
CA SER A 12 -5.42 13.70 8.70
C SER A 12 -6.55 12.94 9.42
N GLY A 13 -7.36 12.16 8.68
CA GLY A 13 -8.38 11.28 9.25
C GLY A 13 -7.80 10.01 9.89
N GLY A 14 -6.53 9.74 9.66
CA GLY A 14 -5.78 8.66 10.32
C GLY A 14 -6.11 7.24 9.84
N GLY A 15 -6.94 7.08 8.81
CA GLY A 15 -7.39 5.77 8.30
C GLY A 15 -6.52 5.19 7.18
N ALA A 16 -5.75 6.02 6.48
CA ALA A 16 -4.88 5.65 5.37
C ALA A 16 -3.50 6.31 5.50
N GLY A 17 -2.70 6.33 4.41
CA GLY A 17 -1.41 6.98 4.36
C GLY A 17 -0.43 6.47 5.41
N ILE A 18 0.53 7.32 5.79
CA ILE A 18 1.54 6.96 6.81
C ILE A 18 0.91 6.53 8.13
N GLN A 19 -0.27 7.03 8.49
CA GLN A 19 -0.95 6.69 9.73
C GLN A 19 -1.40 5.23 9.75
N ALA A 20 -2.01 4.75 8.65
CA ALA A 20 -2.34 3.33 8.51
C ALA A 20 -1.08 2.46 8.46
N ASP A 21 -0.03 2.93 7.79
CA ASP A 21 1.23 2.23 7.65
C ASP A 21 1.89 2.02 9.01
N LEU A 22 2.03 3.08 9.82
CA LEU A 22 2.61 3.00 11.17
C LEU A 22 1.80 2.11 12.11
N LYS A 23 0.46 2.23 12.09
CA LYS A 23 -0.42 1.35 12.88
C LYS A 23 -0.24 -0.11 12.49
N THR A 24 -0.14 -0.39 11.18
CA THR A 24 0.09 -1.74 10.66
C THR A 24 1.46 -2.27 11.08
N PHE A 25 2.53 -1.48 10.90
CA PHE A 25 3.87 -1.87 11.34
C PHE A 25 3.89 -2.20 12.83
N ALA A 26 3.27 -1.34 13.67
CA ALA A 26 3.18 -1.58 15.12
C ALA A 26 2.42 -2.87 15.43
N ALA A 27 1.31 -3.16 14.72
CA ALA A 27 0.54 -4.39 14.91
C ALA A 27 1.33 -5.66 14.56
N PHE A 28 2.34 -5.57 13.70
CA PHE A 28 3.28 -6.63 13.37
C PHE A 28 4.58 -6.60 14.21
N GLY A 29 4.69 -5.72 15.21
CA GLY A 29 5.88 -5.60 16.06
C GLY A 29 7.09 -5.02 15.33
N VAL A 30 6.88 -4.28 14.25
CA VAL A 30 7.91 -3.61 13.45
C VAL A 30 7.96 -2.12 13.80
N TYR A 31 9.14 -1.57 14.05
CA TYR A 31 9.31 -0.13 14.27
C TYR A 31 9.16 0.62 12.94
N GLY A 32 8.19 1.52 12.87
CA GLY A 32 7.91 2.31 11.68
C GLY A 32 8.65 3.65 11.67
N THR A 33 9.33 3.95 10.57
CA THR A 33 9.85 5.28 10.24
C THR A 33 9.09 5.86 9.05
N THR A 34 9.12 7.17 8.87
CA THR A 34 8.30 7.85 7.86
C THR A 34 9.07 8.85 7.03
N VAL A 35 8.67 8.94 5.76
CA VAL A 35 8.96 10.02 4.83
C VAL A 35 7.63 10.51 4.27
N ILE A 36 7.28 11.75 4.54
CA ILE A 36 6.02 12.35 4.09
C ILE A 36 6.19 12.93 2.69
N THR A 37 5.35 12.52 1.76
CA THR A 37 5.33 13.01 0.37
C THR A 37 4.32 14.14 0.16
N ALA A 38 3.20 14.06 0.87
CA ALA A 38 2.13 15.05 0.82
C ALA A 38 1.35 15.06 2.15
N VAL A 39 0.68 16.15 2.42
CA VAL A 39 -0.27 16.27 3.54
C VAL A 39 -1.65 16.48 2.95
N THR A 40 -2.66 15.76 3.47
CA THR A 40 -4.06 15.96 3.07
C THR A 40 -4.87 16.57 4.21
N ALA A 41 -5.76 17.49 3.89
CA ALA A 41 -6.92 17.83 4.71
C ALA A 41 -8.04 16.86 4.31
N GLN A 42 -8.20 15.79 5.06
CA GLN A 42 -9.07 14.65 4.72
C GLN A 42 -9.85 14.17 5.93
N ASN A 43 -11.07 13.70 5.69
CA ASN A 43 -11.89 13.00 6.68
C ASN A 43 -12.44 11.69 6.05
N THR A 44 -13.42 11.06 6.71
CA THR A 44 -14.03 9.81 6.23
C THR A 44 -14.90 9.96 4.98
N GLU A 45 -15.26 11.19 4.58
CA GLU A 45 -16.15 11.47 3.46
C GLU A 45 -15.37 11.86 2.20
N ARG A 46 -14.33 12.72 2.33
CA ARG A 46 -13.58 13.24 1.17
C ARG A 46 -12.20 13.80 1.52
N VAL A 47 -11.43 14.05 0.48
CA VAL A 47 -10.21 14.86 0.51
C VAL A 47 -10.60 16.31 0.17
N PHE A 48 -10.38 17.24 1.08
CA PHE A 48 -10.67 18.67 0.88
C PHE A 48 -9.52 19.37 0.17
N GLU A 49 -8.28 19.03 0.57
CA GLU A 49 -7.07 19.66 0.07
C GLU A 49 -5.90 18.69 0.15
N THR A 50 -4.98 18.82 -0.78
CA THR A 50 -3.72 18.07 -0.81
C THR A 50 -2.57 19.02 -1.08
N PHE A 51 -1.55 18.97 -0.24
CA PHE A 51 -0.31 19.71 -0.44
C PHE A 51 0.86 18.73 -0.59
N ALA A 52 1.42 18.65 -1.80
CA ALA A 52 2.63 17.87 -2.06
C ALA A 52 3.84 18.58 -1.46
N LEU A 53 4.69 17.85 -0.76
CA LEU A 53 5.94 18.40 -0.23
C LEU A 53 6.96 18.58 -1.38
N PRO A 54 7.85 19.58 -1.29
CA PRO A 54 8.93 19.73 -2.24
C PRO A 54 9.80 18.46 -2.31
N ALA A 55 10.10 17.97 -3.52
CA ALA A 55 10.89 16.75 -3.73
C ALA A 55 12.24 16.78 -2.99
N GLY A 56 12.88 17.96 -2.89
CA GLY A 56 14.10 18.12 -2.09
C GLY A 56 13.91 17.83 -0.59
N LEU A 57 12.75 18.18 -0.02
CA LEU A 57 12.44 17.84 1.38
C LEU A 57 12.15 16.34 1.53
N VAL A 58 11.51 15.72 0.55
CA VAL A 58 11.30 14.27 0.54
C VAL A 58 12.66 13.55 0.51
N ALA A 59 13.58 13.97 -0.35
CA ALA A 59 14.94 13.42 -0.40
C ALA A 59 15.66 13.60 0.95
N ALA A 60 15.59 14.78 1.58
CA ALA A 60 16.21 15.06 2.87
C ALA A 60 15.66 14.17 4.00
N GLN A 61 14.35 13.89 4.01
CA GLN A 61 13.76 12.96 4.97
C GLN A 61 14.29 11.52 4.77
N ILE A 62 14.41 11.06 3.50
CA ILE A 62 14.99 9.74 3.21
C ILE A 62 16.43 9.69 3.71
N ASP A 63 17.23 10.71 3.40
CA ASP A 63 18.64 10.79 3.80
C ASP A 63 18.77 10.78 5.32
N ALA A 64 17.94 11.55 6.04
CA ALA A 64 17.97 11.60 7.49
C ALA A 64 17.67 10.24 8.15
N VAL A 65 16.67 9.51 7.65
CA VAL A 65 16.33 8.18 8.17
C VAL A 65 17.38 7.15 7.79
N ALA A 66 17.73 7.08 6.50
CA ALA A 66 18.57 6.00 5.98
C ALA A 66 20.05 6.12 6.41
N SER A 67 20.51 7.32 6.80
CA SER A 67 21.88 7.52 7.31
C SER A 67 22.06 7.07 8.76
N ASP A 68 20.96 6.89 9.53
CA ASP A 68 21.00 6.63 10.98
C ASP A 68 20.31 5.32 11.36
N ILE A 69 19.18 5.00 10.73
CA ILE A 69 18.35 3.86 11.08
C ILE A 69 18.48 2.77 10.03
N GLU A 70 18.86 1.55 10.46
CA GLU A 70 18.84 0.39 9.57
C GLU A 70 17.41 0.09 9.13
N VAL A 71 17.14 0.15 7.82
CA VAL A 71 15.84 -0.15 7.22
C VAL A 71 15.81 -1.60 6.73
N HIS A 72 14.78 -2.37 7.12
CA HIS A 72 14.63 -3.77 6.74
C HIS A 72 13.62 -4.00 5.61
N ALA A 73 12.67 -3.08 5.43
CA ALA A 73 11.75 -3.03 4.29
C ALA A 73 11.27 -1.60 4.06
N VAL A 74 10.88 -1.31 2.83
CA VAL A 74 10.29 -0.01 2.44
C VAL A 74 8.91 -0.24 1.85
N LYS A 75 7.96 0.61 2.22
CA LYS A 75 6.66 0.69 1.55
C LYS A 75 6.49 2.08 0.97
N THR A 76 6.10 2.19 -0.29
CA THR A 76 5.62 3.46 -0.85
C THR A 76 4.11 3.43 -1.01
N GLY A 77 3.47 4.59 -0.81
CA GLY A 77 2.04 4.76 -1.04
C GLY A 77 1.76 5.93 -2.00
N MET A 78 0.95 6.91 -1.59
CA MET A 78 0.70 8.12 -2.38
C MET A 78 1.98 8.93 -2.57
N LEU A 79 2.42 9.11 -3.84
CA LEU A 79 3.68 9.80 -4.19
C LEU A 79 3.48 11.19 -4.84
N ALA A 80 2.23 11.59 -5.04
CA ALA A 80 1.80 12.87 -5.58
C ALA A 80 2.26 13.16 -7.03
N ASP A 81 3.55 13.32 -7.29
CA ASP A 81 4.06 13.76 -8.60
C ASP A 81 5.34 13.03 -9.05
N ALA A 82 5.75 13.29 -10.30
CA ALA A 82 6.90 12.66 -10.92
C ALA A 82 8.24 13.05 -10.26
N ALA A 83 8.38 14.27 -9.75
CA ALA A 83 9.62 14.72 -9.13
C ALA A 83 9.88 13.98 -7.81
N ILE A 84 8.83 13.72 -7.03
CA ILE A 84 8.89 12.90 -5.82
C ILE A 84 9.26 11.45 -6.17
N ILE A 85 8.67 10.88 -7.22
CA ILE A 85 9.00 9.52 -7.69
C ILE A 85 10.48 9.42 -8.08
N GLU A 86 11.01 10.42 -8.80
CA GLU A 86 12.41 10.44 -9.23
C GLU A 86 13.39 10.46 -8.04
N VAL A 87 13.14 11.27 -7.02
CA VAL A 87 14.03 11.33 -5.85
C VAL A 87 13.98 10.03 -5.04
N ILE A 88 12.81 9.39 -4.94
CA ILE A 88 12.67 8.09 -4.28
C ILE A 88 13.42 7.00 -5.07
N ALA A 89 13.23 6.95 -6.39
CA ALA A 89 13.91 5.99 -7.25
C ALA A 89 15.43 6.13 -7.22
N ALA A 90 15.95 7.36 -7.09
CA ALA A 90 17.37 7.61 -6.91
C ALA A 90 17.87 7.19 -5.51
N ALA A 91 17.06 7.35 -4.47
CA ALA A 91 17.42 7.02 -3.10
C ALA A 91 17.50 5.50 -2.84
N VAL A 92 16.64 4.70 -3.47
CA VAL A 92 16.59 3.24 -3.27
C VAL A 92 17.95 2.56 -3.50
N PRO A 93 18.62 2.69 -4.65
CA PRO A 93 19.95 2.11 -4.86
C PRO A 93 21.04 2.82 -4.05
N ARG A 94 20.97 4.15 -3.87
CA ARG A 94 21.95 4.93 -3.12
C ARG A 94 22.08 4.46 -1.68
N TRP A 95 20.96 4.24 -1.01
CA TRP A 95 20.89 3.78 0.38
C TRP A 95 20.74 2.27 0.51
N ARG A 96 20.73 1.53 -0.62
CA ARG A 96 20.48 0.08 -0.66
C ARG A 96 19.25 -0.32 0.14
N LEU A 97 18.18 0.45 -0.03
CA LEU A 97 16.92 0.22 0.66
C LEU A 97 16.32 -1.13 0.23
N PRO A 98 16.12 -2.07 1.17
CA PRO A 98 15.74 -3.43 0.81
C PRO A 98 14.22 -3.61 0.77
N ARG A 99 13.75 -4.67 0.11
CA ARG A 99 12.37 -5.17 0.15
C ARG A 99 11.36 -4.06 -0.10
N LEU A 100 11.46 -3.43 -1.27
CA LEU A 100 10.59 -2.34 -1.67
C LEU A 100 9.21 -2.86 -2.08
N VAL A 101 8.18 -2.50 -1.32
CA VAL A 101 6.76 -2.73 -1.62
C VAL A 101 6.16 -1.43 -2.16
N VAL A 102 5.72 -1.44 -3.41
CA VAL A 102 5.09 -0.28 -4.07
C VAL A 102 3.59 -0.46 -4.10
N ASP A 103 2.86 0.35 -3.33
CA ASP A 103 1.40 0.50 -3.46
C ASP A 103 1.13 1.67 -4.41
N PRO A 104 0.69 1.43 -5.65
CA PRO A 104 0.64 2.45 -6.70
C PRO A 104 -0.62 3.32 -6.59
N VAL A 105 -0.82 3.96 -5.45
CA VAL A 105 -2.03 4.73 -5.12
C VAL A 105 -2.24 5.87 -6.10
N MET A 106 -3.32 5.79 -6.91
CA MET A 106 -3.67 6.80 -7.92
C MET A 106 -4.89 7.63 -7.54
N VAL A 107 -5.84 7.01 -6.80
CA VAL A 107 -7.13 7.60 -6.46
C VAL A 107 -7.47 7.28 -5.00
N ALA A 108 -8.02 8.25 -4.29
CA ALA A 108 -8.53 8.06 -2.93
C ALA A 108 -9.79 7.18 -2.92
N LYS A 109 -10.17 6.65 -1.75
CA LYS A 109 -11.43 5.89 -1.59
C LYS A 109 -12.67 6.73 -1.93
N SER A 110 -12.60 8.04 -1.74
CA SER A 110 -13.63 9.02 -2.13
C SER A 110 -13.74 9.26 -3.64
N GLY A 111 -12.79 8.76 -4.45
CA GLY A 111 -12.73 9.01 -5.89
C GLY A 111 -11.83 10.19 -6.28
N ASP A 112 -11.28 10.91 -5.32
CA ASP A 112 -10.39 12.04 -5.57
C ASP A 112 -9.05 11.59 -6.15
N ARG A 113 -8.56 12.27 -7.19
CA ARG A 113 -7.28 11.97 -7.82
C ARG A 113 -6.12 12.38 -6.92
N LEU A 114 -5.25 11.44 -6.59
CA LEU A 114 -4.09 11.63 -5.71
C LEU A 114 -2.75 11.70 -6.44
N MET A 115 -2.71 11.37 -7.72
CA MET A 115 -1.51 11.36 -8.54
C MET A 115 -1.63 12.34 -9.70
N ALA A 116 -0.62 13.21 -9.87
CA ALA A 116 -0.58 14.19 -10.92
C ALA A 116 -0.41 13.56 -12.32
N SER A 117 -0.72 14.34 -13.35
CA SER A 117 -0.47 13.96 -14.74
C SER A 117 1.02 13.67 -14.96
N GLY A 118 1.34 12.58 -15.64
CA GLY A 118 2.72 12.15 -15.90
C GLY A 118 3.38 11.33 -14.77
N ALA A 119 2.87 11.35 -13.54
CA ALA A 119 3.45 10.58 -12.45
C ALA A 119 3.34 9.07 -12.67
N VAL A 120 2.30 8.58 -13.34
CA VAL A 120 2.16 7.15 -13.69
C VAL A 120 3.30 6.71 -14.63
N ALA A 121 3.68 7.54 -15.59
CA ALA A 121 4.80 7.24 -16.49
C ALA A 121 6.14 7.17 -15.73
N ALA A 122 6.37 8.11 -14.82
CA ALA A 122 7.55 8.10 -13.94
C ALA A 122 7.55 6.85 -13.03
N LEU A 123 6.40 6.49 -12.46
CA LEU A 123 6.25 5.29 -11.65
C LEU A 123 6.64 4.02 -12.44
N LYS A 124 6.08 3.85 -13.66
CA LYS A 124 6.38 2.71 -14.55
C LYS A 124 7.87 2.66 -14.94
N ALA A 125 8.46 3.80 -15.27
CA ALA A 125 9.82 3.85 -15.82
C ALA A 125 10.91 3.86 -14.74
N ARG A 126 10.64 4.39 -13.55
CA ARG A 126 11.70 4.69 -12.56
C ARG A 126 11.60 3.88 -11.28
N LEU A 127 10.39 3.63 -10.76
CA LEU A 127 10.21 3.00 -9.45
C LEU A 127 9.83 1.53 -9.55
N LEU A 128 8.96 1.14 -10.49
CA LEU A 128 8.56 -0.27 -10.64
C LEU A 128 9.75 -1.20 -10.91
N PRO A 129 10.77 -0.85 -11.72
CA PRO A 129 11.93 -1.71 -11.94
C PRO A 129 12.74 -2.01 -10.67
N LEU A 130 12.57 -1.22 -9.61
CA LEU A 130 13.27 -1.38 -8.34
C LEU A 130 12.44 -2.14 -7.30
N ALA A 131 11.16 -2.38 -7.57
CA ALA A 131 10.23 -2.98 -6.61
C ALA A 131 10.45 -4.48 -6.43
N ASP A 132 10.44 -4.94 -5.19
CA ASP A 132 10.33 -6.37 -4.88
C ASP A 132 8.88 -6.84 -5.04
N VAL A 133 7.90 -5.99 -4.64
CA VAL A 133 6.48 -6.29 -4.80
C VAL A 133 5.72 -5.03 -5.19
N VAL A 134 4.79 -5.16 -6.14
CA VAL A 134 3.81 -4.11 -6.48
C VAL A 134 2.42 -4.60 -6.13
N THR A 135 1.59 -3.77 -5.49
CA THR A 135 0.27 -4.18 -4.96
C THR A 135 -0.90 -3.38 -5.57
N PRO A 136 -1.13 -3.42 -6.88
CA PRO A 136 -2.21 -2.66 -7.51
C PRO A 136 -3.59 -3.24 -7.17
N ASN A 137 -4.58 -2.37 -7.01
CA ASN A 137 -5.98 -2.75 -7.18
C ASN A 137 -6.33 -2.85 -8.67
N ARG A 138 -7.60 -3.23 -9.00
CA ARG A 138 -8.04 -3.39 -10.40
C ARG A 138 -7.82 -2.13 -11.25
N PRO A 139 -8.31 -0.91 -10.90
CA PRO A 139 -8.06 0.30 -11.69
C PRO A 139 -6.57 0.65 -11.83
N GLU A 140 -5.78 0.43 -10.80
CA GLU A 140 -4.34 0.63 -10.82
C GLU A 140 -3.64 -0.37 -11.76
N ALA A 141 -4.08 -1.64 -11.74
CA ALA A 141 -3.57 -2.68 -12.65
C ALA A 141 -3.91 -2.34 -14.11
N GLU A 142 -5.12 -1.85 -14.40
CA GLU A 142 -5.51 -1.37 -15.72
C GLU A 142 -4.58 -0.25 -16.22
N ALA A 143 -4.31 0.74 -15.37
CA ALA A 143 -3.43 1.86 -15.70
C ALA A 143 -1.97 1.45 -15.88
N LEU A 144 -1.47 0.49 -15.07
CA LEU A 144 -0.09 0.01 -15.17
C LEU A 144 0.11 -0.93 -16.37
N ALA A 145 -0.86 -1.79 -16.65
CA ALA A 145 -0.79 -2.77 -17.74
C ALA A 145 -1.22 -2.21 -19.11
N ASP A 146 -1.76 -0.98 -19.16
CA ASP A 146 -2.36 -0.37 -20.35
C ASP A 146 -3.40 -1.30 -21.02
N MET A 147 -4.30 -1.88 -20.20
CA MET A 147 -5.38 -2.76 -20.68
C MET A 147 -6.53 -2.83 -19.68
N PRO A 148 -7.77 -3.09 -20.12
CA PRO A 148 -8.88 -3.35 -19.21
C PRO A 148 -8.65 -4.67 -18.45
N VAL A 149 -9.17 -4.75 -17.22
CA VAL A 149 -9.12 -5.93 -16.35
C VAL A 149 -10.52 -6.25 -15.87
N ALA A 150 -11.26 -7.02 -16.63
CA ALA A 150 -12.67 -7.34 -16.36
C ALA A 150 -12.85 -8.62 -15.55
N ASN A 151 -11.92 -9.56 -15.62
CA ASN A 151 -12.01 -10.91 -15.05
C ASN A 151 -10.64 -11.43 -14.58
N ALA A 152 -10.62 -12.64 -14.05
CA ALA A 152 -9.40 -13.27 -13.50
C ALA A 152 -8.31 -13.50 -14.58
N GLU A 153 -8.68 -13.81 -15.81
CA GLU A 153 -7.69 -14.04 -16.88
C GLU A 153 -7.05 -12.71 -17.33
N ASP A 154 -7.85 -11.65 -17.40
CA ASP A 154 -7.32 -10.31 -17.62
C ASP A 154 -6.36 -9.90 -16.50
N ALA A 155 -6.70 -10.22 -15.23
CA ALA A 155 -5.83 -9.95 -14.10
C ALA A 155 -4.48 -10.71 -14.20
N ARG A 156 -4.50 -11.97 -14.64
CA ARG A 156 -3.26 -12.74 -14.90
C ARG A 156 -2.44 -12.10 -16.02
N THR A 157 -3.09 -11.66 -17.09
CA THR A 157 -2.43 -10.98 -18.21
C THR A 157 -1.85 -9.63 -17.77
N ALA A 158 -2.61 -8.83 -17.00
CA ALA A 158 -2.14 -7.58 -16.44
C ALA A 158 -0.93 -7.79 -15.52
N ALA A 159 -0.97 -8.81 -14.65
CA ALA A 159 0.16 -9.14 -13.77
C ALA A 159 1.44 -9.44 -14.56
N ARG A 160 1.36 -10.22 -15.64
CA ARG A 160 2.52 -10.49 -16.52
C ARG A 160 3.04 -9.22 -17.20
N ARG A 161 2.13 -8.34 -17.66
CA ARG A 161 2.52 -7.06 -18.28
C ARG A 161 3.20 -6.13 -17.29
N ILE A 162 2.68 -6.04 -16.06
CA ILE A 162 3.28 -5.23 -15.00
C ILE A 162 4.63 -5.82 -14.60
N HIS A 163 4.75 -7.13 -14.48
CA HIS A 163 6.01 -7.81 -14.18
C HIS A 163 7.08 -7.52 -15.24
N ALA A 164 6.70 -7.43 -16.52
CA ALA A 164 7.62 -7.06 -17.61
C ALA A 164 8.17 -5.64 -17.50
N LEU A 165 7.62 -4.78 -16.62
CA LEU A 165 8.16 -3.47 -16.29
C LEU A 165 9.31 -3.53 -15.26
N GLY A 166 9.64 -4.73 -14.72
CA GLY A 166 10.81 -4.98 -13.91
C GLY A 166 10.60 -5.37 -12.44
N PRO A 167 9.43 -5.20 -11.80
CA PRO A 167 9.24 -5.64 -10.41
C PRO A 167 9.33 -7.16 -10.30
N LYS A 168 9.78 -7.67 -9.12
CA LYS A 168 9.98 -9.12 -8.92
C LYS A 168 8.68 -9.87 -8.71
N ALA A 169 7.67 -9.23 -8.12
CA ALA A 169 6.35 -9.84 -7.89
C ALA A 169 5.23 -8.82 -7.96
N ILE A 170 4.03 -9.27 -8.33
CA ILE A 170 2.83 -8.45 -8.44
C ILE A 170 1.72 -9.10 -7.62
N VAL A 171 1.03 -8.31 -6.78
CA VAL A 171 -0.20 -8.74 -6.10
C VAL A 171 -1.37 -7.88 -6.56
N ILE A 172 -2.20 -8.40 -7.46
CA ILE A 172 -3.45 -7.71 -7.85
C ILE A 172 -4.50 -7.95 -6.76
N LYS A 173 -4.95 -6.86 -6.11
CA LYS A 173 -5.94 -6.91 -5.04
C LYS A 173 -7.35 -7.16 -5.56
N GLY A 174 -8.03 -8.18 -5.05
CA GLY A 174 -9.33 -8.68 -5.52
C GLY A 174 -10.55 -7.87 -5.09
N GLY A 175 -10.40 -6.87 -4.24
CA GLY A 175 -11.54 -6.15 -3.64
C GLY A 175 -12.46 -5.41 -4.62
N HIS A 176 -12.03 -5.17 -5.85
CA HIS A 176 -12.78 -4.47 -6.92
C HIS A 176 -13.44 -5.43 -7.92
N PHE A 177 -13.35 -6.74 -7.73
CA PHE A 177 -14.12 -7.71 -8.51
C PHE A 177 -15.40 -8.05 -7.75
N ASP A 178 -16.46 -8.42 -8.49
CA ASP A 178 -17.75 -8.81 -7.91
C ASP A 178 -17.70 -10.21 -7.26
N GLY A 179 -18.69 -10.53 -6.46
CA GLY A 179 -18.87 -11.85 -5.82
C GLY A 179 -18.66 -11.85 -4.31
N ASP A 180 -18.96 -12.99 -3.69
CA ASP A 180 -18.92 -13.20 -2.23
C ASP A 180 -17.53 -13.54 -1.69
N VAL A 181 -16.55 -13.64 -2.58
CA VAL A 181 -15.14 -13.96 -2.27
C VAL A 181 -14.24 -12.87 -2.82
N ILE A 182 -13.26 -12.45 -2.02
CA ILE A 182 -12.17 -11.59 -2.46
C ILE A 182 -10.96 -12.47 -2.68
N THR A 183 -10.44 -12.49 -3.91
CA THR A 183 -9.22 -13.23 -4.27
C THR A 183 -8.12 -12.28 -4.66
N ASN A 184 -7.05 -12.23 -3.89
CA ASN A 184 -5.81 -11.55 -4.25
C ASN A 184 -4.95 -12.49 -5.10
N LEU A 185 -4.48 -12.00 -6.25
CA LEU A 185 -3.69 -12.77 -7.22
C LEU A 185 -2.23 -12.33 -7.14
N LEU A 186 -1.35 -13.20 -6.67
CA LEU A 186 0.10 -13.01 -6.73
C LEU A 186 0.67 -13.67 -7.99
N PHE A 187 1.55 -12.96 -8.69
CA PHE A 187 2.46 -13.48 -9.68
C PHE A 187 3.90 -13.19 -9.24
N ASP A 188 4.70 -14.22 -9.06
CA ASP A 188 6.09 -14.12 -8.57
C ASP A 188 7.15 -14.12 -9.69
N GLY A 189 6.70 -14.01 -10.95
CA GLY A 189 7.52 -14.10 -12.15
C GLY A 189 7.46 -15.46 -12.84
N GLU A 190 7.06 -16.50 -12.15
CA GLU A 190 6.96 -17.88 -12.65
C GLU A 190 5.56 -18.46 -12.44
N THR A 191 5.04 -18.36 -11.21
CA THR A 191 3.83 -19.03 -10.76
C THR A 191 2.78 -18.03 -10.27
N PHE A 192 1.51 -18.39 -10.48
CA PHE A 192 0.38 -17.68 -9.90
C PHE A 192 -0.07 -18.35 -8.60
N HIS A 193 -0.28 -17.54 -7.58
CA HIS A 193 -0.88 -17.94 -6.30
C HIS A 193 -2.15 -17.13 -6.05
N GLU A 194 -3.18 -17.77 -5.53
CA GLU A 194 -4.45 -17.14 -5.20
C GLU A 194 -4.72 -17.23 -3.70
N PHE A 195 -5.06 -16.10 -3.11
CA PHE A 195 -5.39 -16.02 -1.68
C PHE A 195 -6.80 -15.45 -1.55
N SER A 196 -7.71 -16.28 -1.06
CA SER A 196 -9.14 -15.96 -1.02
C SER A 196 -9.65 -15.83 0.40
N THR A 197 -10.50 -14.82 0.63
CA THR A 197 -11.26 -14.63 1.86
C THR A 197 -12.72 -14.32 1.55
N PRO A 198 -13.66 -14.64 2.42
CA PRO A 198 -15.05 -14.19 2.28
C PRO A 198 -15.10 -12.67 2.19
N ARG A 199 -15.99 -12.14 1.36
CA ARG A 199 -16.27 -10.71 1.29
C ARG A 199 -17.06 -10.28 2.53
N ILE A 200 -16.50 -9.39 3.30
CA ILE A 200 -17.13 -8.80 4.46
C ILE A 200 -17.88 -7.54 4.02
N LEU A 201 -19.18 -7.53 4.22
CA LEU A 201 -20.01 -6.36 3.93
C LEU A 201 -19.82 -5.33 5.04
N SER A 202 -18.97 -4.34 4.78
CA SER A 202 -18.69 -3.25 5.70
C SER A 202 -18.52 -1.95 4.92
N ARG A 203 -19.02 -0.85 5.48
CA ARG A 203 -18.72 0.50 5.00
C ARG A 203 -17.37 1.03 5.53
N HIS A 204 -16.82 0.35 6.57
CA HIS A 204 -15.56 0.73 7.23
C HIS A 204 -14.37 0.05 6.56
N THR A 205 -14.03 0.54 5.36
CA THR A 205 -12.99 -0.05 4.51
C THR A 205 -11.89 0.95 4.14
N HIS A 206 -11.89 2.15 4.77
CA HIS A 206 -10.88 3.15 4.50
C HIS A 206 -9.50 2.67 4.96
N GLY A 207 -8.50 2.81 4.09
CA GLY A 207 -7.13 2.38 4.34
C GLY A 207 -6.82 0.91 4.04
N THR A 208 -7.76 0.10 3.56
CA THR A 208 -7.56 -1.33 3.23
C THR A 208 -6.32 -1.56 2.34
N GLY A 209 -6.13 -0.75 1.29
CA GLY A 209 -4.96 -0.86 0.37
C GLY A 209 -3.64 -0.58 1.08
N CYS A 210 -3.55 0.55 1.78
CA CYS A 210 -2.37 0.93 2.56
C CYS A 210 -2.05 -0.14 3.61
N THR A 211 -3.06 -0.64 4.32
CA THR A 211 -2.92 -1.70 5.32
C THR A 211 -2.36 -2.98 4.71
N PHE A 212 -2.84 -3.39 3.52
CA PHE A 212 -2.32 -4.57 2.81
C PHE A 212 -0.83 -4.41 2.47
N ALA A 213 -0.47 -3.31 1.81
CA ALA A 213 0.91 -3.07 1.40
C ALA A 213 1.87 -2.95 2.59
N SER A 214 1.41 -2.34 3.69
CA SER A 214 2.20 -2.20 4.91
C SER A 214 2.33 -3.51 5.68
N ALA A 215 1.30 -4.37 5.69
CA ALA A 215 1.40 -5.73 6.22
C ALA A 215 2.43 -6.55 5.42
N MET A 216 2.40 -6.45 4.07
CA MET A 216 3.43 -7.05 3.22
C MET A 216 4.83 -6.58 3.62
N ALA A 217 5.06 -5.27 3.74
CA ALA A 217 6.35 -4.71 4.10
C ALA A 217 6.81 -5.15 5.49
N ALA A 218 5.92 -5.17 6.48
CA ALA A 218 6.23 -5.63 7.84
C ALA A 218 6.65 -7.10 7.87
N LEU A 219 5.94 -7.96 7.16
CA LEU A 219 6.24 -9.39 7.06
C LEU A 219 7.57 -9.63 6.33
N LEU A 220 7.80 -8.93 5.23
CA LEU A 220 9.08 -8.98 4.51
C LEU A 220 10.23 -8.47 5.36
N ALA A 221 10.05 -7.41 6.17
CA ALA A 221 11.04 -6.93 7.13
C ALA A 221 11.41 -8.03 8.14
N GLY A 222 10.44 -8.86 8.52
CA GLY A 222 10.62 -10.04 9.37
C GLY A 222 11.33 -11.22 8.71
N GLY A 223 11.52 -11.18 7.38
CA GLY A 223 12.14 -12.27 6.61
C GLY A 223 11.15 -13.29 6.04
N THR A 224 9.85 -13.03 6.12
CA THR A 224 8.81 -13.87 5.50
C THR A 224 8.94 -13.84 3.97
N GLY A 225 8.77 -14.98 3.30
CA GLY A 225 8.75 -15.04 1.84
C GLY A 225 7.52 -14.34 1.24
N VAL A 226 7.61 -13.91 -0.04
CA VAL A 226 6.58 -13.07 -0.69
C VAL A 226 5.20 -13.74 -0.69
N ALA A 227 5.11 -15.04 -1.04
CA ALA A 227 3.84 -15.75 -1.10
C ALA A 227 3.17 -15.87 0.28
N ASP A 228 3.95 -16.21 1.31
CA ASP A 228 3.45 -16.27 2.68
C ASP A 228 3.09 -14.89 3.23
N ALA A 229 3.84 -13.86 2.88
CA ALA A 229 3.52 -12.48 3.24
C ALA A 229 2.19 -12.04 2.59
N ALA A 230 1.97 -12.37 1.31
CA ALA A 230 0.72 -12.05 0.62
C ALA A 230 -0.48 -12.77 1.25
N ARG A 231 -0.34 -14.06 1.60
CA ARG A 231 -1.36 -14.81 2.31
C ARG A 231 -1.69 -14.17 3.67
N GLN A 232 -0.68 -13.94 4.50
CA GLN A 232 -0.86 -13.37 5.84
C GLN A 232 -1.41 -11.94 5.79
N ALA A 233 -1.01 -11.12 4.81
CA ALA A 233 -1.55 -9.78 4.60
C ALA A 233 -3.03 -9.84 4.17
N THR A 234 -3.42 -10.81 3.34
CA THR A 234 -4.81 -11.06 2.95
C THR A 234 -5.68 -11.37 4.16
N ASP A 235 -5.25 -12.32 4.99
CA ASP A 235 -5.97 -12.71 6.22
C ASP A 235 -6.05 -11.55 7.22
N TYR A 236 -4.95 -10.81 7.37
CA TYR A 236 -4.89 -9.66 8.28
C TYR A 236 -5.87 -8.56 7.87
N VAL A 237 -5.92 -8.21 6.59
CA VAL A 237 -6.84 -7.19 6.09
C VAL A 237 -8.30 -7.62 6.20
N ALA A 238 -8.61 -8.89 5.94
CA ALA A 238 -9.96 -9.41 6.14
C ALA A 238 -10.41 -9.24 7.60
N GLY A 239 -9.56 -9.59 8.57
CA GLY A 239 -9.82 -9.34 9.98
C GLY A 239 -9.97 -7.86 10.33
N ALA A 240 -9.10 -7.00 9.79
CA ALA A 240 -9.18 -5.55 10.01
C ALA A 240 -10.48 -4.92 9.49
N VAL A 241 -11.00 -5.42 8.36
CA VAL A 241 -12.31 -5.01 7.80
C VAL A 241 -13.47 -5.54 8.64
N ALA A 242 -13.39 -6.79 9.13
CA ALA A 242 -14.41 -7.38 9.99
C ALA A 242 -14.62 -6.57 11.29
N HIS A 243 -13.53 -5.97 11.80
CA HIS A 243 -13.54 -5.16 13.02
C HIS A 243 -13.48 -3.65 12.71
N GLY A 244 -13.83 -3.25 11.49
CA GLY A 244 -13.78 -1.85 11.05
C GLY A 244 -14.49 -0.89 12.00
N LEU A 245 -13.88 0.29 12.21
CA LEU A 245 -14.32 1.23 13.23
C LEU A 245 -15.41 2.17 12.70
N PRO A 246 -16.56 2.31 13.38
CA PRO A 246 -17.66 3.17 12.95
C PRO A 246 -17.39 4.65 13.28
N LEU A 247 -16.26 5.17 12.77
CA LEU A 247 -15.84 6.56 12.97
C LEU A 247 -16.23 7.43 11.78
N GLY A 248 -16.71 8.63 12.05
CA GLY A 248 -17.12 9.61 11.05
C GLY A 248 -18.42 9.24 10.31
N HIS A 249 -18.77 10.06 9.32
CA HIS A 249 -20.04 9.92 8.58
C HIS A 249 -19.90 9.18 7.23
N GLY A 250 -18.68 9.06 6.71
CA GLY A 250 -18.35 8.40 5.45
C GLY A 250 -17.83 6.98 5.63
N HIS A 251 -16.77 6.66 4.90
CA HIS A 251 -16.08 5.36 5.02
C HIS A 251 -15.17 5.36 6.24
N GLY A 252 -15.58 4.72 7.32
CA GLY A 252 -14.75 4.55 8.52
C GLY A 252 -13.48 3.72 8.24
N PRO A 253 -12.45 3.85 9.09
CA PRO A 253 -11.22 3.10 8.91
C PRO A 253 -11.36 1.63 9.33
N VAL A 254 -10.47 0.79 8.80
CA VAL A 254 -10.27 -0.57 9.32
C VAL A 254 -9.66 -0.55 10.72
N ASP A 255 -9.85 -1.59 11.52
CA ASP A 255 -9.17 -1.74 12.82
C ASP A 255 -7.80 -2.39 12.64
N HIS A 256 -6.74 -1.62 12.70
CA HIS A 256 -5.38 -2.13 12.56
C HIS A 256 -4.91 -2.98 13.76
N PHE A 257 -5.58 -2.89 14.90
CA PHE A 257 -5.19 -3.58 16.13
C PHE A 257 -6.13 -4.73 16.53
N TRP A 258 -6.99 -5.18 15.61
CA TRP A 258 -8.02 -6.19 15.86
C TRP A 258 -7.50 -7.48 16.50
N ARG A 259 -6.26 -7.89 16.24
CA ARG A 259 -5.66 -9.11 16.83
C ARG A 259 -5.37 -9.00 18.33
N GLY A 260 -5.18 -7.80 18.85
CA GLY A 260 -4.92 -7.52 20.27
C GLY A 260 -5.99 -6.64 20.92
N ALA A 261 -7.07 -6.34 20.19
CA ALA A 261 -8.13 -5.51 20.71
C ALA A 261 -8.96 -6.28 21.76
N PRO A 262 -9.38 -5.59 22.85
CA PRO A 262 -10.42 -6.13 23.74
C PRO A 262 -11.66 -6.53 22.95
N SER A 263 -12.43 -7.51 23.45
CA SER A 263 -13.69 -7.91 22.83
C SER A 263 -14.65 -6.71 22.68
N ALA A 264 -15.63 -6.82 21.79
CA ALA A 264 -16.61 -5.74 21.59
C ALA A 264 -17.31 -5.36 22.90
N ASP A 265 -17.51 -6.31 23.80
CA ASP A 265 -18.14 -6.11 25.11
C ASP A 265 -17.24 -5.35 26.10
N GLU A 266 -15.93 -5.34 25.90
CA GLU A 266 -14.95 -4.61 26.74
C GLU A 266 -14.70 -3.18 26.25
N ARG A 267 -15.28 -2.79 25.08
CA ARG A 267 -15.14 -1.44 24.49
C ARG A 267 -16.38 -0.55 24.64
N ALA A 268 -17.43 -1.04 25.30
CA ALA A 268 -18.69 -0.34 25.53
C ALA A 268 -18.65 0.56 26.77
#